data_1e22d80679ad0a852295cdca6779bce7
#
_entry.id   1e22d80679ad0a852295cdca6779bce7
#
_cell.length_a   1.000
_cell.length_b   1.000
_cell.length_c   1.000
_cell.angle_alpha   90.00
_cell.angle_beta   90.00
_cell.angle_gamma   90.00
#
_symmetry.space_group_name_H-M   'P 1'
#
loop_
_entity.id
_entity.type
_entity.pdbx_description
1 polymer ?
#
loop_
_entity_poly.entity_id
_entity_poly.type
_entity_poly.pdbx_seq_one_letter_code
_entity_poly.pdbx_strand_id
1 'polypeptide(L)'
;MSTLVPLLLLNVVVAASGEPIRAHPDNPHYYLFRGRPTVLVTSAEHYGAVINRAFDYNAYLDTLQSYGLNYTRIYPGAFVEPEGAFRLENTLAPKTGDLIQPWARSQSPGYRSGGNRFDLDHWDPEYFRRLRDFLTQADARAIVVEVCFFNAQNKGSWPMSPLFWKNNIQQEEQVEDYNEVQTLHHPALLKRQEDFVRRIVQEVNAFDNVILEVCDEPFSYGTPRALAGPWIGHLVDVVHQTESQLPKKHLLGQQVQGAIGGPIDFTAHSSVSVIVTQYMWLTPDEQVGGLKALDELFDRNKPIDLNETGYYPLDSWYEGDKVGDVRVEAWEFMVGGGSSFNNLNGVFSVSDPAGTAPANKPVLKSMQAVKQFIEGFDLLKMRPDRSFVVGGMPKGVFYRGISQRGEQYALYHHHSRLKPYVYTVTPGKYEERLSLNLPAGTYRADWVDPSTGVVLGTFTIPGGLRTVLTPQHAVDLAMRIKHLP
;
A
#
# COMPACT_ATOMS: atom_id res chain seq x y z
N MET A 1 -28.12 60.61 -12.92
CA MET A 1 -28.36 59.22 -12.49
C MET A 1 -27.30 58.35 -13.12
N SER A 2 -26.22 58.09 -12.41
CA SER A 2 -25.11 57.24 -12.92
C SER A 2 -25.28 55.85 -12.30
N THR A 3 -25.51 54.89 -13.16
CA THR A 3 -25.62 53.47 -12.82
C THR A 3 -24.21 52.86 -12.69
N LEU A 4 -23.82 52.55 -11.48
CA LEU A 4 -22.64 51.70 -11.23
C LEU A 4 -22.99 50.23 -11.52
N VAL A 5 -22.27 49.64 -12.47
CA VAL A 5 -22.26 48.19 -12.72
C VAL A 5 -21.19 47.57 -11.84
N PRO A 6 -21.52 46.60 -10.99
CA PRO A 6 -20.49 45.92 -10.18
C PRO A 6 -19.71 44.96 -11.08
N LEU A 7 -18.38 45.13 -11.11
CA LEU A 7 -17.43 44.22 -11.74
C LEU A 7 -17.29 42.98 -10.82
N LEU A 8 -17.87 41.87 -11.25
CA LEU A 8 -17.64 40.56 -10.61
C LEU A 8 -16.23 40.10 -10.98
N LEU A 9 -15.29 40.22 -10.03
CA LEU A 9 -13.99 39.56 -10.11
C LEU A 9 -14.19 38.06 -9.93
N LEU A 10 -14.15 37.33 -11.04
CA LEU A 10 -14.02 35.88 -11.05
C LEU A 10 -12.62 35.55 -10.54
N ASN A 11 -12.47 35.15 -9.28
CA ASN A 11 -11.24 34.51 -8.79
C ASN A 11 -11.13 33.14 -9.45
N VAL A 12 -10.45 33.08 -10.56
CA VAL A 12 -9.94 31.83 -11.09
C VAL A 12 -8.83 31.39 -10.13
N VAL A 13 -9.16 30.50 -9.20
CA VAL A 13 -8.16 29.73 -8.48
C VAL A 13 -7.52 28.82 -9.52
N VAL A 14 -6.43 29.28 -10.11
CA VAL A 14 -5.49 28.42 -10.82
C VAL A 14 -4.92 27.54 -9.72
N ALA A 15 -5.42 26.29 -9.63
CA ALA A 15 -4.74 25.25 -8.87
C ALA A 15 -3.30 25.21 -9.43
N ALA A 16 -2.32 25.60 -8.63
CA ALA A 16 -0.93 25.41 -8.99
C ALA A 16 -0.80 23.91 -9.31
N SER A 17 -0.36 23.56 -10.52
CA SER A 17 -0.03 22.21 -10.88
C SER A 17 1.01 21.74 -9.86
N GLY A 18 0.60 20.89 -8.90
CA GLY A 18 1.47 20.34 -7.90
C GLY A 18 2.55 19.47 -8.55
N GLU A 19 3.60 19.18 -7.81
CA GLU A 19 4.55 18.12 -8.20
C GLU A 19 3.97 16.77 -7.78
N PRO A 20 4.15 15.71 -8.58
CA PRO A 20 3.80 14.36 -8.18
C PRO A 20 4.43 14.00 -6.83
N ILE A 21 3.77 13.12 -6.09
CA ILE A 21 4.39 12.49 -4.91
C ILE A 21 5.76 11.93 -5.30
N ARG A 22 6.76 12.19 -4.48
CA ARG A 22 8.14 11.76 -4.74
C ARG A 22 8.85 11.37 -3.45
N ALA A 23 9.97 10.66 -3.55
CA ALA A 23 10.84 10.45 -2.40
C ALA A 23 11.38 11.80 -1.91
N HIS A 24 11.44 11.98 -0.58
CA HIS A 24 11.89 13.24 0.01
C HIS A 24 13.40 13.44 -0.23
N PRO A 25 13.86 14.60 -0.72
CA PRO A 25 15.27 14.81 -1.06
C PRO A 25 16.20 14.69 0.14
N ASP A 26 15.76 15.08 1.34
CA ASP A 26 16.59 15.04 2.56
C ASP A 26 16.56 13.67 3.24
N ASN A 27 15.54 12.86 3.01
CA ASN A 27 15.44 11.49 3.51
C ASN A 27 14.57 10.66 2.58
N PRO A 28 15.14 9.96 1.59
CA PRO A 28 14.40 9.22 0.57
C PRO A 28 13.57 8.03 1.08
N HIS A 29 13.65 7.70 2.36
CA HIS A 29 12.75 6.70 2.98
C HIS A 29 11.33 7.21 3.14
N TYR A 30 11.11 8.51 3.09
CA TYR A 30 9.79 9.10 3.24
C TYR A 30 9.38 9.82 1.96
N TYR A 31 8.09 10.06 1.82
CA TYR A 31 7.58 10.79 0.67
C TYR A 31 7.55 12.30 0.92
N LEU A 32 7.65 13.06 -0.15
CA LEU A 32 7.27 14.45 -0.21
C LEU A 32 5.98 14.57 -1.04
N PHE A 33 4.88 14.94 -0.39
CA PHE A 33 3.60 15.14 -1.05
C PHE A 33 3.00 16.49 -0.65
N ARG A 34 2.62 17.28 -1.64
CA ARG A 34 2.07 18.64 -1.43
C ARG A 34 2.95 19.50 -0.52
N GLY A 35 4.27 19.41 -0.69
CA GLY A 35 5.26 20.18 0.06
C GLY A 35 5.47 19.71 1.51
N ARG A 36 4.99 18.54 1.91
CA ARG A 36 5.12 18.00 3.27
C ARG A 36 5.74 16.61 3.28
N PRO A 37 6.65 16.34 4.24
CA PRO A 37 7.06 14.97 4.54
C PRO A 37 5.82 14.11 4.86
N THR A 38 5.72 12.94 4.26
CA THR A 38 4.49 12.14 4.32
C THR A 38 4.84 10.66 4.45
N VAL A 39 4.05 9.96 5.26
CA VAL A 39 3.92 8.49 5.27
C VAL A 39 2.53 8.13 4.74
N LEU A 40 2.42 6.94 4.14
CA LEU A 40 1.16 6.45 3.61
C LEU A 40 0.65 5.32 4.50
N VAL A 41 -0.57 5.48 5.04
CA VAL A 41 -1.17 4.47 5.91
C VAL A 41 -2.63 4.29 5.55
N THR A 42 -3.04 3.04 5.40
CA THR A 42 -4.44 2.69 5.16
C THR A 42 -4.76 1.29 5.71
N SER A 43 -6.02 0.95 5.65
CA SER A 43 -6.57 -0.40 5.81
C SER A 43 -7.67 -0.53 4.78
N ALA A 44 -7.30 -0.92 3.57
CA ALA A 44 -8.21 -0.88 2.44
C ALA A 44 -7.78 -1.82 1.32
N GLU A 45 -8.71 -2.66 0.90
CA GLU A 45 -8.55 -3.48 -0.29
C GLU A 45 -9.69 -3.18 -1.27
N HIS A 46 -9.39 -2.27 -2.24
CA HIS A 46 -10.39 -1.97 -3.27
C HIS A 46 -9.77 -1.93 -4.65
N TYR A 47 -9.00 -2.96 -4.93
CA TYR A 47 -8.33 -3.17 -6.19
C TYR A 47 -9.28 -3.07 -7.39
N GLY A 48 -10.56 -3.45 -7.21
CA GLY A 48 -11.60 -3.36 -8.23
C GLY A 48 -12.40 -2.05 -8.25
N ALA A 49 -12.05 -1.03 -7.51
CA ALA A 49 -12.85 0.20 -7.38
C ALA A 49 -13.21 0.86 -8.72
N VAL A 50 -12.29 0.83 -9.68
CA VAL A 50 -12.51 1.41 -11.01
C VAL A 50 -13.22 0.45 -11.95
N ILE A 51 -12.91 -0.85 -11.92
CA ILE A 51 -13.50 -1.83 -12.85
C ILE A 51 -14.91 -2.27 -12.48
N ASN A 52 -15.39 -1.94 -11.27
CA ASN A 52 -16.71 -2.32 -10.77
C ASN A 52 -17.62 -1.09 -10.67
N ARG A 53 -18.57 -0.95 -11.61
CA ARG A 53 -19.49 0.19 -11.65
C ARG A 53 -20.37 0.28 -10.41
N ALA A 54 -20.70 -0.85 -9.78
CA ALA A 54 -21.56 -0.89 -8.60
C ALA A 54 -20.88 -0.42 -7.31
N PHE A 55 -19.54 -0.32 -7.29
CA PHE A 55 -18.81 0.14 -6.12
C PHE A 55 -18.85 1.68 -6.01
N ASP A 56 -19.41 2.19 -4.92
CA ASP A 56 -19.38 3.62 -4.57
C ASP A 56 -18.05 4.00 -3.93
N TYR A 57 -17.07 4.30 -4.78
CA TYR A 57 -15.76 4.71 -4.30
C TYR A 57 -15.75 6.06 -3.57
N ASN A 58 -16.77 6.92 -3.74
CA ASN A 58 -16.83 8.17 -2.98
C ASN A 58 -17.10 7.90 -1.51
N ALA A 59 -18.09 7.05 -1.20
CA ALA A 59 -18.36 6.63 0.18
C ALA A 59 -17.14 5.96 0.82
N TYR A 60 -16.40 5.15 0.06
CA TYR A 60 -15.15 4.55 0.47
C TYR A 60 -14.06 5.57 0.80
N LEU A 61 -13.78 6.49 -0.13
CA LEU A 61 -12.76 7.52 0.04
C LEU A 61 -13.10 8.52 1.18
N ASP A 62 -14.40 8.84 1.37
CA ASP A 62 -14.86 9.66 2.50
C ASP A 62 -14.57 9.00 3.84
N THR A 63 -14.74 7.69 3.93
CA THR A 63 -14.38 6.94 5.13
C THR A 63 -12.89 7.00 5.40
N LEU A 64 -12.04 6.74 4.40
CA LEU A 64 -10.58 6.84 4.57
C LEU A 64 -10.19 8.25 5.06
N GLN A 65 -10.71 9.29 4.41
CA GLN A 65 -10.44 10.68 4.80
C GLN A 65 -10.87 10.97 6.25
N SER A 66 -12.03 10.46 6.68
CA SER A 66 -12.56 10.70 8.03
C SER A 66 -11.66 10.15 9.14
N TYR A 67 -10.89 9.12 8.86
CA TYR A 67 -9.86 8.55 9.74
C TYR A 67 -8.46 9.12 9.49
N GLY A 68 -8.31 10.06 8.54
CA GLY A 68 -7.01 10.63 8.15
C GLY A 68 -6.11 9.65 7.42
N LEU A 69 -6.67 8.56 6.88
CA LEU A 69 -5.97 7.61 6.04
C LEU A 69 -5.77 8.22 4.65
N ASN A 70 -4.60 8.01 4.05
CA ASN A 70 -4.18 8.78 2.88
C ASN A 70 -3.63 7.91 1.75
N TYR A 71 -4.02 6.64 1.69
CA TYR A 71 -3.51 5.68 0.71
C TYR A 71 -4.58 4.70 0.27
N THR A 72 -4.56 4.29 -0.98
CA THR A 72 -5.36 3.20 -1.54
C THR A 72 -4.67 2.62 -2.77
N ARG A 73 -5.10 1.44 -3.20
CA ARG A 73 -4.50 0.69 -4.31
C ARG A 73 -5.57 0.18 -5.25
N ILE A 74 -5.30 0.19 -6.57
CA ILE A 74 -6.20 -0.31 -7.60
C ILE A 74 -5.47 -1.16 -8.65
N TYR A 75 -6.20 -2.13 -9.23
CA TYR A 75 -5.82 -2.80 -10.49
C TYR A 75 -6.61 -2.21 -11.64
N PRO A 76 -5.94 -1.63 -12.65
CA PRO A 76 -6.62 -0.88 -13.70
C PRO A 76 -7.18 -1.75 -14.85
N GLY A 77 -7.46 -3.05 -14.61
CA GLY A 77 -8.32 -3.84 -15.49
C GLY A 77 -7.72 -5.08 -16.18
N ALA A 78 -6.41 -5.28 -16.17
CA ALA A 78 -5.84 -6.51 -16.73
C ALA A 78 -6.12 -7.77 -15.87
N PHE A 79 -6.41 -7.54 -14.58
CA PHE A 79 -6.69 -8.58 -13.61
C PHE A 79 -8.17 -8.52 -13.18
N VAL A 80 -8.84 -9.68 -13.19
CA VAL A 80 -10.24 -9.84 -12.78
C VAL A 80 -10.36 -11.19 -12.06
N GLU A 81 -11.08 -11.22 -10.97
CA GLU A 81 -11.29 -12.43 -10.20
C GLU A 81 -12.65 -13.09 -10.50
N PRO A 82 -12.76 -14.41 -10.35
CA PRO A 82 -14.04 -15.06 -10.44
C PRO A 82 -14.92 -14.75 -9.22
N GLU A 83 -16.23 -14.80 -9.37
CA GLU A 83 -17.18 -14.67 -8.27
C GLU A 83 -16.86 -15.70 -7.16
N GLY A 84 -16.88 -15.20 -5.90
CA GLY A 84 -16.56 -16.00 -4.72
C GLY A 84 -15.07 -16.23 -4.46
N ALA A 85 -14.18 -15.59 -5.22
CA ALA A 85 -12.75 -15.58 -4.89
C ALA A 85 -12.54 -15.10 -3.46
N PHE A 86 -11.66 -15.79 -2.74
CA PHE A 86 -11.32 -15.52 -1.34
C PHE A 86 -12.51 -15.55 -0.36
N ARG A 87 -13.69 -16.00 -0.78
CA ARG A 87 -14.92 -16.06 0.04
C ARG A 87 -15.39 -14.70 0.56
N LEU A 88 -15.11 -13.63 -0.17
CA LEU A 88 -15.54 -12.26 0.12
C LEU A 88 -16.54 -11.77 -0.93
N GLU A 89 -17.22 -10.68 -0.60
CA GLU A 89 -17.78 -9.77 -1.59
C GLU A 89 -16.65 -8.91 -2.17
N ASN A 90 -16.08 -9.38 -3.28
CA ASN A 90 -14.86 -8.87 -3.85
C ASN A 90 -15.14 -7.87 -4.99
N THR A 91 -14.60 -6.66 -4.89
CA THR A 91 -14.74 -5.63 -5.92
C THR A 91 -14.04 -6.01 -7.24
N LEU A 92 -13.02 -6.90 -7.21
CA LEU A 92 -12.35 -7.46 -8.41
C LEU A 92 -13.19 -8.53 -9.14
N ALA A 93 -14.30 -8.96 -8.54
CA ALA A 93 -15.24 -9.91 -9.13
C ALA A 93 -16.61 -9.24 -9.43
N PRO A 94 -16.67 -8.22 -10.32
CA PRO A 94 -17.91 -7.52 -10.64
C PRO A 94 -18.94 -8.47 -11.24
N LYS A 95 -20.23 -8.24 -10.94
CA LYS A 95 -21.32 -8.89 -11.69
C LYS A 95 -21.22 -8.52 -13.17
N THR A 96 -21.78 -9.37 -14.04
CA THR A 96 -21.68 -9.21 -15.50
C THR A 96 -22.02 -7.81 -16.01
N GLY A 97 -23.06 -7.16 -15.45
CA GLY A 97 -23.48 -5.81 -15.86
C GLY A 97 -22.63 -4.67 -15.30
N ASP A 98 -21.86 -4.95 -14.27
CA ASP A 98 -21.11 -3.93 -13.52
C ASP A 98 -19.64 -3.86 -13.92
N LEU A 99 -19.15 -4.86 -14.68
CA LEU A 99 -17.78 -4.88 -15.16
C LEU A 99 -17.56 -3.85 -16.26
N ILE A 100 -16.65 -2.90 -16.00
CA ILE A 100 -16.10 -1.98 -16.98
C ILE A 100 -14.58 -2.20 -17.09
N GLN A 101 -14.06 -2.12 -18.30
CA GLN A 101 -12.67 -2.47 -18.59
C GLN A 101 -12.03 -1.39 -19.50
N PRO A 102 -10.70 -1.28 -19.54
CA PRO A 102 -10.02 -0.34 -20.43
C PRO A 102 -10.37 -0.54 -21.91
N TRP A 103 -10.64 -1.77 -22.32
CA TRP A 103 -10.97 -2.14 -23.69
C TRP A 103 -12.48 -2.12 -23.94
N ALA A 104 -12.87 -1.64 -25.10
CA ALA A 104 -14.28 -1.57 -25.50
C ALA A 104 -14.88 -2.97 -25.70
N ARG A 105 -16.19 -3.09 -25.47
CA ARG A 105 -16.94 -4.29 -25.85
C ARG A 105 -17.16 -4.33 -27.36
N SER A 106 -16.90 -5.48 -27.97
CA SER A 106 -17.26 -5.75 -29.35
C SER A 106 -18.75 -6.08 -29.52
N GLN A 107 -19.17 -6.41 -30.76
CA GLN A 107 -20.53 -6.94 -31.01
C GLN A 107 -20.61 -8.47 -30.90
N SER A 108 -19.50 -9.17 -30.64
CA SER A 108 -19.41 -10.61 -30.61
C SER A 108 -19.63 -11.15 -29.20
N PRO A 109 -20.65 -11.96 -28.92
CA PRO A 109 -20.86 -12.57 -27.61
C PRO A 109 -19.75 -13.57 -27.25
N GLY A 110 -19.65 -13.89 -25.97
CA GLY A 110 -18.80 -14.99 -25.50
C GLY A 110 -17.68 -14.58 -24.53
N TYR A 111 -17.79 -13.42 -23.84
CA TYR A 111 -16.95 -13.19 -22.68
C TYR A 111 -17.31 -14.15 -21.55
N ARG A 112 -16.32 -14.63 -20.81
CA ARG A 112 -16.47 -15.70 -19.82
C ARG A 112 -17.52 -15.42 -18.76
N SER A 113 -17.59 -14.18 -18.24
CA SER A 113 -18.59 -13.78 -17.24
C SER A 113 -19.89 -13.28 -17.85
N GLY A 114 -20.10 -13.49 -19.15
CA GLY A 114 -21.29 -13.04 -19.89
C GLY A 114 -21.07 -11.73 -20.65
N GLY A 115 -21.96 -11.50 -21.59
CA GLY A 115 -21.90 -10.37 -22.51
C GLY A 115 -20.92 -10.57 -23.67
N ASN A 116 -20.59 -9.47 -24.34
CA ASN A 116 -19.73 -9.47 -25.54
C ASN A 116 -18.25 -9.55 -25.16
N ARG A 117 -17.43 -10.14 -26.05
CA ARG A 117 -15.98 -10.13 -25.98
C ARG A 117 -15.44 -8.72 -26.14
N PHE A 118 -14.21 -8.51 -25.68
CA PHE A 118 -13.53 -7.23 -25.80
C PHE A 118 -12.92 -7.07 -27.20
N ASP A 119 -12.77 -5.83 -27.61
CA ASP A 119 -11.98 -5.43 -28.76
C ASP A 119 -10.71 -4.72 -28.25
N LEU A 120 -9.57 -5.42 -28.34
CA LEU A 120 -8.30 -4.91 -27.79
C LEU A 120 -7.68 -3.79 -28.64
N ASP A 121 -8.24 -3.51 -29.81
CA ASP A 121 -7.82 -2.38 -30.66
C ASP A 121 -8.55 -1.08 -30.31
N HIS A 122 -9.58 -1.15 -29.47
CA HIS A 122 -10.39 0.01 -29.09
C HIS A 122 -10.50 0.18 -27.59
N TRP A 123 -10.19 1.39 -27.11
CA TRP A 123 -10.31 1.77 -25.73
C TRP A 123 -11.73 2.18 -25.37
N ASP A 124 -12.20 1.86 -24.14
CA ASP A 124 -13.49 2.29 -23.63
C ASP A 124 -13.37 3.70 -22.99
N PRO A 125 -13.96 4.75 -23.59
CA PRO A 125 -13.86 6.10 -23.05
C PRO A 125 -14.59 6.28 -21.72
N GLU A 126 -15.60 5.44 -21.42
CA GLU A 126 -16.29 5.48 -20.14
C GLU A 126 -15.42 4.97 -19.00
N TYR A 127 -14.65 3.89 -19.25
CA TYR A 127 -13.66 3.39 -18.30
C TYR A 127 -12.65 4.50 -17.93
N PHE A 128 -12.06 5.16 -18.92
CA PHE A 128 -11.05 6.19 -18.64
C PHE A 128 -11.65 7.44 -18.00
N ARG A 129 -12.91 7.77 -18.27
CA ARG A 129 -13.62 8.81 -17.53
C ARG A 129 -13.76 8.43 -16.06
N ARG A 130 -14.13 7.18 -15.75
CA ARG A 130 -14.25 6.67 -14.37
C ARG A 130 -12.90 6.62 -13.64
N LEU A 131 -11.83 6.21 -14.33
CA LEU A 131 -10.47 6.22 -13.77
C LEU A 131 -10.04 7.64 -13.38
N ARG A 132 -10.22 8.62 -14.30
CA ARG A 132 -9.92 10.02 -14.00
C ARG A 132 -10.76 10.57 -12.85
N ASP A 133 -12.04 10.26 -12.81
CA ASP A 133 -12.91 10.71 -11.72
C ASP A 133 -12.46 10.11 -10.39
N PHE A 134 -12.18 8.81 -10.32
CA PHE A 134 -11.65 8.18 -9.12
C PHE A 134 -10.37 8.86 -8.61
N LEU A 135 -9.40 9.11 -9.49
CA LEU A 135 -8.15 9.79 -9.14
C LEU A 135 -8.40 11.24 -8.68
N THR A 136 -9.33 11.95 -9.32
CA THR A 136 -9.75 13.31 -8.92
C THR A 136 -10.40 13.31 -7.53
N GLN A 137 -11.28 12.34 -7.25
CA GLN A 137 -11.93 12.22 -5.95
C GLN A 137 -10.94 11.85 -4.84
N ALA A 138 -9.97 10.98 -5.13
CA ALA A 138 -8.88 10.66 -4.22
C ALA A 138 -7.98 11.88 -3.96
N ASP A 139 -7.61 12.63 -5.02
CA ASP A 139 -6.80 13.83 -4.92
C ASP A 139 -7.48 14.92 -4.07
N ALA A 140 -8.77 15.14 -4.26
CA ALA A 140 -9.54 16.10 -3.47
C ALA A 140 -9.52 15.78 -1.95
N ARG A 141 -9.31 14.52 -1.59
CA ARG A 141 -9.22 14.02 -0.21
C ARG A 141 -7.78 13.82 0.28
N ALA A 142 -6.79 14.23 -0.50
CA ALA A 142 -5.36 14.03 -0.22
C ALA A 142 -4.97 12.54 -0.06
N ILE A 143 -5.65 11.66 -0.80
CA ILE A 143 -5.38 10.23 -0.85
C ILE A 143 -4.50 9.91 -2.05
N VAL A 144 -3.38 9.24 -1.80
CA VAL A 144 -2.48 8.72 -2.83
C VAL A 144 -3.02 7.39 -3.34
N VAL A 145 -3.00 7.20 -4.65
CA VAL A 145 -3.45 5.98 -5.30
C VAL A 145 -2.27 5.24 -5.89
N GLU A 146 -2.04 4.02 -5.44
CA GLU A 146 -1.14 3.10 -6.12
C GLU A 146 -1.88 2.40 -7.25
N VAL A 147 -1.38 2.56 -8.47
CA VAL A 147 -1.92 1.94 -9.68
C VAL A 147 -1.02 0.78 -10.07
N CYS A 148 -1.43 -0.43 -9.71
CA CYS A 148 -0.72 -1.66 -10.01
C CYS A 148 -1.22 -2.26 -11.32
N PHE A 149 -0.38 -2.29 -12.36
CA PHE A 149 -0.81 -2.69 -13.70
C PHE A 149 -1.25 -4.14 -13.77
N PHE A 150 -0.51 -5.03 -13.10
CA PHE A 150 -0.75 -6.47 -13.17
C PHE A 150 -0.72 -7.11 -11.78
N ASN A 151 -1.36 -8.26 -11.67
CA ASN A 151 -1.18 -9.22 -10.59
C ASN A 151 -0.81 -10.55 -11.20
N ALA A 152 -0.10 -11.41 -10.46
CA ALA A 152 0.18 -12.77 -10.89
C ALA A 152 -1.11 -13.49 -11.29
N GLN A 153 -1.13 -14.01 -12.51
CA GLN A 153 -2.29 -14.74 -12.99
C GLN A 153 -2.33 -16.14 -12.38
N ASN A 154 -3.52 -16.63 -12.16
CA ASN A 154 -3.77 -17.97 -11.63
C ASN A 154 -4.86 -18.68 -12.46
N LYS A 155 -5.12 -19.93 -12.11
CA LYS A 155 -6.13 -20.75 -12.81
C LYS A 155 -7.53 -20.13 -12.82
N GLY A 156 -7.85 -19.30 -11.81
CA GLY A 156 -9.15 -18.62 -11.72
C GLY A 156 -9.19 -17.29 -12.46
N SER A 157 -8.17 -16.45 -12.29
CA SER A 157 -8.11 -15.09 -12.81
C SER A 157 -7.78 -14.99 -14.29
N TRP A 158 -6.82 -15.80 -14.80
CA TRP A 158 -6.42 -15.70 -16.20
C TRP A 158 -7.58 -15.87 -17.18
N PRO A 159 -8.46 -16.89 -17.03
CA PRO A 159 -9.63 -17.03 -17.89
C PRO A 159 -10.66 -15.88 -17.77
N MET A 160 -10.52 -14.98 -16.79
CA MET A 160 -11.38 -13.81 -16.60
C MET A 160 -10.79 -12.54 -17.24
N SER A 161 -9.49 -12.52 -17.48
CA SER A 161 -8.82 -11.36 -18.07
C SER A 161 -9.34 -11.02 -19.47
N PRO A 162 -9.53 -9.74 -19.83
CA PRO A 162 -9.76 -9.33 -21.22
C PRO A 162 -8.69 -9.80 -22.19
N LEU A 163 -7.45 -9.91 -21.69
CA LEU A 163 -6.29 -10.35 -22.50
C LEU A 163 -6.31 -11.86 -22.80
N PHE A 164 -7.10 -12.64 -22.07
CA PHE A 164 -7.26 -14.06 -22.39
C PHE A 164 -7.90 -14.23 -23.76
N TRP A 165 -7.27 -15.00 -24.65
CA TRP A 165 -7.62 -15.06 -26.07
C TRP A 165 -9.11 -15.39 -26.38
N LYS A 166 -9.79 -16.13 -25.50
CA LYS A 166 -11.24 -16.44 -25.65
C LYS A 166 -12.13 -15.24 -25.30
N ASN A 167 -11.62 -14.25 -24.59
CA ASN A 167 -12.37 -13.10 -24.10
C ASN A 167 -12.31 -11.87 -25.03
N ASN A 168 -11.50 -11.92 -26.09
CA ASN A 168 -11.38 -10.84 -27.06
C ASN A 168 -11.61 -11.34 -28.49
N ILE A 169 -11.82 -10.41 -29.44
CA ILE A 169 -12.09 -10.74 -30.83
C ILE A 169 -10.84 -10.93 -31.65
N GLN A 170 -9.69 -10.44 -31.21
CA GLN A 170 -8.42 -10.58 -31.89
C GLN A 170 -7.93 -12.02 -31.89
N GLN A 171 -8.12 -12.71 -30.74
CA GLN A 171 -7.73 -14.12 -30.55
C GLN A 171 -6.28 -14.42 -30.96
N GLU A 172 -5.43 -13.40 -30.82
CA GLU A 172 -3.99 -13.54 -30.98
C GLU A 172 -3.46 -14.54 -29.94
N GLU A 173 -2.35 -15.14 -30.16
CA GLU A 173 -1.67 -16.12 -29.30
C GLU A 173 -2.56 -16.82 -28.23
N GLN A 174 -2.82 -18.09 -28.43
CA GLN A 174 -3.73 -18.88 -27.59
C GLN A 174 -3.04 -19.37 -26.31
N VAL A 175 -2.64 -18.45 -25.44
CA VAL A 175 -1.98 -18.76 -24.18
C VAL A 175 -3.01 -19.29 -23.18
N GLU A 176 -2.95 -20.58 -22.87
CA GLU A 176 -3.81 -21.26 -21.89
C GLU A 176 -3.16 -21.32 -20.51
N ASP A 177 -1.83 -21.54 -20.46
CA ASP A 177 -1.10 -21.64 -19.21
C ASP A 177 -0.87 -20.24 -18.61
N TYR A 178 -1.47 -20.00 -17.44
CA TYR A 178 -1.31 -18.73 -16.75
C TYR A 178 0.15 -18.44 -16.32
N ASN A 179 1.01 -19.45 -16.19
CA ASN A 179 2.43 -19.28 -15.89
C ASN A 179 3.24 -18.69 -17.06
N GLU A 180 2.69 -18.73 -18.28
CA GLU A 180 3.32 -18.16 -19.47
C GLU A 180 2.91 -16.70 -19.73
N VAL A 181 1.90 -16.18 -19.01
CA VAL A 181 1.32 -14.86 -19.27
C VAL A 181 2.30 -13.71 -18.97
N GLN A 182 3.09 -13.87 -17.91
CA GLN A 182 4.04 -12.86 -17.43
C GLN A 182 5.46 -13.26 -17.84
N THR A 183 5.64 -13.47 -19.16
CA THR A 183 6.91 -13.83 -19.79
C THR A 183 7.12 -13.05 -21.08
N LEU A 184 8.32 -13.11 -21.65
CA LEU A 184 8.63 -12.54 -22.96
C LEU A 184 8.37 -13.51 -24.11
N HIS A 185 7.77 -14.67 -23.86
CA HIS A 185 7.62 -15.76 -24.85
C HIS A 185 6.51 -15.49 -25.88
N HIS A 186 5.53 -14.65 -25.55
CA HIS A 186 4.33 -14.43 -26.34
C HIS A 186 4.27 -13.00 -26.87
N PRO A 187 4.89 -12.69 -28.01
CA PRO A 187 5.10 -11.32 -28.49
C PRO A 187 3.81 -10.55 -28.77
N ALA A 188 2.73 -11.22 -29.23
CA ALA A 188 1.47 -10.51 -29.44
C ALA A 188 0.77 -10.18 -28.11
N LEU A 189 0.77 -11.10 -27.14
CA LEU A 189 0.27 -10.83 -25.80
C LEU A 189 1.09 -9.75 -25.10
N LEU A 190 2.43 -9.84 -25.19
CA LEU A 190 3.34 -8.84 -24.62
C LEU A 190 3.05 -7.43 -25.18
N LYS A 191 2.84 -7.36 -26.51
CA LYS A 191 2.47 -6.07 -27.13
C LYS A 191 1.17 -5.50 -26.54
N ARG A 192 0.15 -6.33 -26.30
CA ARG A 192 -1.11 -5.88 -25.66
C ARG A 192 -0.89 -5.42 -24.23
N GLN A 193 0.00 -6.07 -23.48
CA GLN A 193 0.40 -5.65 -22.13
C GLN A 193 1.14 -4.31 -22.17
N GLU A 194 2.06 -4.12 -23.13
CA GLU A 194 2.75 -2.84 -23.31
C GLU A 194 1.78 -1.70 -23.68
N ASP A 195 0.88 -1.94 -24.64
CA ASP A 195 -0.10 -0.94 -25.07
C ASP A 195 -1.01 -0.54 -23.90
N PHE A 196 -1.40 -1.49 -23.05
CA PHE A 196 -2.15 -1.24 -21.85
C PHE A 196 -1.36 -0.39 -20.85
N VAL A 197 -0.11 -0.74 -20.55
CA VAL A 197 0.75 0.04 -19.64
C VAL A 197 0.91 1.48 -20.17
N ARG A 198 1.28 1.63 -21.46
CA ARG A 198 1.42 2.97 -22.07
C ARG A 198 0.14 3.78 -21.95
N ARG A 199 -1.02 3.16 -22.21
CA ARG A 199 -2.30 3.85 -22.14
C ARG A 199 -2.64 4.29 -20.73
N ILE A 200 -2.46 3.44 -19.72
CA ILE A 200 -2.71 3.81 -18.32
C ILE A 200 -1.74 4.91 -17.87
N VAL A 201 -0.44 4.79 -18.15
CA VAL A 201 0.56 5.82 -17.83
C VAL A 201 0.19 7.18 -18.42
N GLN A 202 -0.21 7.22 -19.69
CA GLN A 202 -0.64 8.46 -20.36
C GLN A 202 -1.86 9.07 -19.67
N GLU A 203 -2.81 8.22 -19.27
CA GLU A 203 -4.05 8.67 -18.66
C GLU A 203 -3.85 9.24 -17.25
N VAL A 204 -3.01 8.60 -16.43
CA VAL A 204 -2.77 9.01 -15.05
C VAL A 204 -1.72 10.13 -14.93
N ASN A 205 -1.01 10.47 -15.99
CA ASN A 205 0.09 11.44 -15.94
C ASN A 205 -0.34 12.86 -15.57
N ALA A 206 -1.63 13.17 -15.64
CA ALA A 206 -2.14 14.46 -15.18
C ALA A 206 -2.16 14.62 -13.66
N PHE A 207 -2.11 13.52 -12.90
CA PHE A 207 -2.34 13.50 -11.46
C PHE A 207 -1.05 13.54 -10.64
N ASP A 208 -1.09 14.18 -9.47
CA ASP A 208 0.04 14.29 -8.54
C ASP A 208 0.01 13.21 -7.44
N ASN A 209 -1.15 12.60 -7.21
CA ASN A 209 -1.43 11.65 -6.15
C ASN A 209 -1.33 10.18 -6.62
N VAL A 210 -0.42 9.89 -7.56
CA VAL A 210 -0.28 8.54 -8.12
C VAL A 210 1.12 7.99 -7.85
N ILE A 211 1.17 6.72 -7.44
CA ILE A 211 2.34 5.84 -7.48
C ILE A 211 2.01 4.73 -8.47
N LEU A 212 2.95 4.34 -9.32
CA LEU A 212 2.80 3.23 -10.26
C LEU A 212 3.42 1.97 -9.66
N GLU A 213 2.86 0.80 -9.93
CA GLU A 213 3.44 -0.49 -9.62
C GLU A 213 3.32 -1.41 -10.84
N VAL A 214 4.38 -2.19 -11.14
CA VAL A 214 4.36 -3.03 -12.35
C VAL A 214 3.52 -4.28 -12.12
N CYS A 215 3.83 -5.05 -11.08
CA CYS A 215 3.17 -6.33 -10.86
C CYS A 215 3.17 -6.71 -9.39
N ASP A 216 1.98 -7.05 -8.92
CA ASP A 216 1.74 -7.66 -7.63
C ASP A 216 1.98 -9.15 -7.67
N GLU A 217 2.53 -9.71 -6.60
CA GLU A 217 2.76 -11.14 -6.39
C GLU A 217 3.41 -11.90 -7.59
N PRO A 218 4.39 -11.35 -8.30
CA PRO A 218 4.81 -11.83 -9.63
C PRO A 218 5.24 -13.29 -9.68
N PHE A 219 5.41 -13.96 -8.53
CA PHE A 219 5.90 -15.34 -8.43
C PHE A 219 4.98 -16.27 -7.63
N SER A 220 3.83 -15.78 -7.17
CA SER A 220 2.99 -16.49 -6.17
C SER A 220 2.32 -17.74 -6.71
N TYR A 221 2.02 -17.81 -8.01
CA TYR A 221 1.25 -18.91 -8.59
C TYR A 221 2.04 -19.83 -9.51
N GLY A 222 3.37 -19.74 -9.47
CA GLY A 222 4.24 -20.71 -10.12
C GLY A 222 4.98 -20.21 -11.36
N THR A 223 4.77 -18.97 -11.81
CA THR A 223 5.61 -18.40 -12.88
C THR A 223 7.06 -18.37 -12.42
N PRO A 224 7.99 -19.01 -13.21
CA PRO A 224 9.39 -19.03 -12.80
C PRO A 224 10.01 -17.63 -12.74
N ARG A 225 10.75 -17.34 -11.69
CA ARG A 225 11.43 -16.03 -11.50
C ARG A 225 12.34 -15.66 -12.67
N ALA A 226 13.00 -16.67 -13.27
CA ALA A 226 13.84 -16.48 -14.43
C ALA A 226 13.08 -15.96 -15.66
N LEU A 227 11.77 -16.15 -15.72
CA LEU A 227 10.91 -15.69 -16.81
C LEU A 227 10.18 -14.39 -16.45
N ALA A 228 9.58 -14.31 -15.26
CA ALA A 228 8.83 -13.12 -14.83
C ALA A 228 9.75 -11.92 -14.57
N GLY A 229 10.96 -12.11 -14.04
CA GLY A 229 11.91 -11.02 -13.82
C GLY A 229 12.23 -10.21 -15.07
N PRO A 230 12.67 -10.82 -16.18
CA PRO A 230 12.88 -10.12 -17.45
C PRO A 230 11.62 -9.43 -18.00
N TRP A 231 10.44 -10.02 -17.83
CA TRP A 231 9.17 -9.42 -18.23
C TRP A 231 8.86 -8.15 -17.39
N ILE A 232 9.05 -8.20 -16.07
CA ILE A 232 8.90 -7.02 -15.21
C ILE A 232 9.89 -5.93 -15.62
N GLY A 233 11.17 -6.28 -15.80
CA GLY A 233 12.21 -5.35 -16.24
C GLY A 233 11.87 -4.67 -17.55
N HIS A 234 11.33 -5.42 -18.51
CA HIS A 234 10.85 -4.89 -19.78
C HIS A 234 9.70 -3.87 -19.57
N LEU A 235 8.74 -4.17 -18.71
CA LEU A 235 7.64 -3.25 -18.44
C LEU A 235 8.06 -2.01 -17.62
N VAL A 236 9.06 -2.13 -16.74
CA VAL A 236 9.72 -0.97 -16.11
C VAL A 236 10.25 -0.02 -17.19
N ASP A 237 10.92 -0.54 -18.20
CA ASP A 237 11.42 0.24 -19.34
C ASP A 237 10.28 0.88 -20.14
N VAL A 238 9.18 0.17 -20.36
CA VAL A 238 7.98 0.71 -21.04
C VAL A 238 7.39 1.90 -20.29
N VAL A 239 7.28 1.82 -18.96
CA VAL A 239 6.81 2.95 -18.13
C VAL A 239 7.74 4.15 -18.29
N HIS A 240 9.06 3.96 -18.13
CA HIS A 240 10.04 5.03 -18.24
C HIS A 240 10.07 5.67 -19.64
N GLN A 241 10.04 4.87 -20.69
CA GLN A 241 9.99 5.36 -22.07
C GLN A 241 8.73 6.20 -22.31
N THR A 242 7.59 5.74 -21.79
CA THR A 242 6.32 6.45 -21.91
C THR A 242 6.38 7.78 -21.17
N GLU A 243 6.77 7.77 -19.90
CA GLU A 243 6.86 9.00 -19.11
C GLU A 243 7.95 9.95 -19.61
N SER A 244 8.98 9.46 -20.31
CA SER A 244 10.03 10.33 -20.87
C SER A 244 9.45 11.40 -21.80
N GLN A 245 8.32 11.11 -22.43
CA GLN A 245 7.59 12.00 -23.35
C GLN A 245 6.44 12.77 -22.68
N LEU A 246 6.23 12.61 -21.38
CA LEU A 246 5.13 13.20 -20.64
C LEU A 246 5.62 14.23 -19.61
N PRO A 247 4.77 15.19 -19.20
CA PRO A 247 5.17 16.26 -18.27
C PRO A 247 5.65 15.77 -16.90
N LYS A 248 4.98 14.76 -16.34
CA LYS A 248 5.24 14.29 -14.98
C LYS A 248 5.98 12.95 -14.98
N LYS A 249 6.71 12.71 -13.89
CA LYS A 249 7.41 11.46 -13.59
C LYS A 249 6.91 10.95 -12.25
N HIS A 250 6.30 9.77 -12.24
CA HIS A 250 5.78 9.18 -11.02
C HIS A 250 6.79 8.22 -10.39
N LEU A 251 6.63 8.00 -9.09
CA LEU A 251 7.32 6.90 -8.42
C LEU A 251 6.83 5.58 -9.03
N LEU A 252 7.78 4.67 -9.26
CA LEU A 252 7.51 3.33 -9.75
C LEU A 252 7.93 2.32 -8.68
N GLY A 253 6.95 1.60 -8.15
CA GLY A 253 7.12 0.49 -7.23
C GLY A 253 7.24 -0.84 -7.99
N GLN A 254 7.92 -1.77 -7.36
CA GLN A 254 7.90 -3.17 -7.75
C GLN A 254 8.03 -4.05 -6.52
N GLN A 255 7.19 -5.04 -6.44
CA GLN A 255 7.25 -6.03 -5.40
C GLN A 255 8.54 -6.84 -5.50
N VAL A 256 9.23 -6.91 -4.36
CA VAL A 256 10.54 -7.57 -4.27
C VAL A 256 10.47 -9.00 -3.74
N GLN A 257 9.29 -9.56 -3.61
CA GLN A 257 9.10 -10.97 -3.26
C GLN A 257 9.92 -11.85 -4.21
N GLY A 258 10.90 -12.52 -3.66
CA GLY A 258 11.79 -13.36 -4.45
C GLY A 258 12.84 -12.65 -5.31
N ALA A 259 12.96 -11.34 -5.25
CA ALA A 259 13.93 -10.59 -6.04
C ALA A 259 15.37 -10.69 -5.53
N ILE A 260 15.59 -10.97 -4.24
CA ILE A 260 16.92 -11.22 -3.71
C ILE A 260 17.41 -12.59 -4.21
N GLY A 261 18.41 -12.57 -5.11
CA GLY A 261 18.93 -13.76 -5.78
C GLY A 261 18.23 -14.15 -7.08
N GLY A 262 17.24 -13.36 -7.55
CA GLY A 262 16.68 -13.46 -8.90
C GLY A 262 17.60 -12.82 -9.95
N PRO A 263 17.26 -12.94 -11.25
CA PRO A 263 18.07 -12.38 -12.32
C PRO A 263 18.13 -10.86 -12.33
N ILE A 264 17.18 -10.18 -11.67
CA ILE A 264 17.13 -8.73 -11.54
C ILE A 264 16.85 -8.37 -10.08
N ASP A 265 17.72 -7.57 -9.47
CA ASP A 265 17.51 -6.99 -8.15
C ASP A 265 16.74 -5.68 -8.26
N PHE A 266 15.41 -5.73 -8.17
CA PHE A 266 14.55 -4.56 -8.23
C PHE A 266 14.77 -3.59 -7.05
N THR A 267 15.32 -4.05 -5.92
CA THR A 267 15.63 -3.17 -4.79
C THR A 267 16.76 -2.19 -5.13
N ALA A 268 17.70 -2.62 -5.95
CA ALA A 268 18.84 -1.84 -6.43
C ALA A 268 18.59 -1.19 -7.80
N HIS A 269 17.54 -1.59 -8.53
CA HIS A 269 17.27 -1.10 -9.87
C HIS A 269 16.99 0.41 -9.86
N SER A 270 17.73 1.18 -10.67
CA SER A 270 17.67 2.65 -10.65
C SER A 270 16.30 3.21 -11.06
N SER A 271 15.58 2.48 -11.88
CA SER A 271 14.26 2.85 -12.39
C SER A 271 13.11 2.44 -11.48
N VAL A 272 13.37 1.64 -10.43
CA VAL A 272 12.40 1.30 -9.40
C VAL A 272 12.65 2.19 -8.19
N SER A 273 11.72 3.05 -7.86
CA SER A 273 11.87 4.09 -6.83
C SER A 273 11.24 3.72 -5.48
N VAL A 274 10.36 2.72 -5.42
CA VAL A 274 9.72 2.21 -4.20
C VAL A 274 9.97 0.71 -4.08
N ILE A 275 10.42 0.27 -2.92
CA ILE A 275 10.58 -1.15 -2.58
C ILE A 275 9.25 -1.62 -2.03
N VAL A 276 8.53 -2.43 -2.79
CA VAL A 276 7.24 -2.99 -2.37
C VAL A 276 7.46 -4.36 -1.75
N THR A 277 6.88 -4.58 -0.57
CA THR A 277 6.89 -5.87 0.14
C THR A 277 5.46 -6.28 0.49
N GLN A 278 5.28 -7.57 0.72
CA GLN A 278 4.03 -8.12 1.24
C GLN A 278 4.30 -8.93 2.49
N TYR A 279 3.31 -9.00 3.39
CA TYR A 279 3.35 -9.69 4.67
C TYR A 279 4.55 -9.31 5.55
N MET A 280 4.39 -9.40 6.85
CA MET A 280 5.48 -9.09 7.79
C MET A 280 6.60 -10.12 7.71
N TRP A 281 6.25 -11.38 7.49
CA TRP A 281 7.21 -12.46 7.38
C TRP A 281 6.81 -13.44 6.28
N LEU A 282 7.79 -13.82 5.47
CA LEU A 282 7.68 -14.85 4.43
C LEU A 282 8.63 -16.00 4.74
N THR A 283 8.33 -17.19 4.23
CA THR A 283 9.24 -18.31 4.38
C THR A 283 10.59 -18.03 3.72
N PRO A 284 11.68 -18.67 4.14
CA PRO A 284 13.01 -18.44 3.55
C PRO A 284 13.04 -18.57 2.02
N ASP A 285 12.19 -19.43 1.47
CA ASP A 285 12.10 -19.65 0.02
C ASP A 285 11.30 -18.58 -0.73
N GLU A 286 10.40 -17.86 -0.03
CA GLU A 286 9.58 -16.78 -0.59
C GLU A 286 10.19 -15.39 -0.42
N GLN A 287 11.02 -15.17 0.56
CA GLN A 287 12.15 -14.25 0.73
C GLN A 287 11.96 -12.91 1.44
N VAL A 288 11.25 -11.89 0.95
CA VAL A 288 11.36 -10.54 1.56
C VAL A 288 10.03 -10.03 2.02
N GLY A 289 9.67 -10.40 3.27
CA GLY A 289 8.59 -9.73 3.99
C GLY A 289 9.04 -8.42 4.61
N GLY A 290 8.08 -7.68 5.19
CA GLY A 290 8.32 -6.37 5.78
C GLY A 290 9.43 -6.32 6.81
N LEU A 291 9.52 -7.32 7.70
CA LEU A 291 10.59 -7.38 8.71
C LEU A 291 11.98 -7.44 8.10
N LYS A 292 12.16 -8.30 7.10
CA LYS A 292 13.43 -8.43 6.40
C LYS A 292 13.78 -7.19 5.60
N ALA A 293 12.78 -6.56 4.96
CA ALA A 293 12.98 -5.32 4.24
C ALA A 293 13.47 -4.19 5.17
N LEU A 294 12.88 -4.04 6.34
CA LEU A 294 13.33 -3.05 7.32
C LEU A 294 14.75 -3.32 7.83
N ASP A 295 15.11 -4.58 8.02
CA ASP A 295 16.42 -4.94 8.59
C ASP A 295 17.57 -4.94 7.55
N GLU A 296 17.27 -5.25 6.26
CA GLU A 296 18.30 -5.48 5.25
C GLU A 296 18.28 -4.47 4.08
N LEU A 297 17.16 -3.78 3.83
CA LEU A 297 17.00 -2.92 2.65
C LEU A 297 16.92 -1.42 2.99
N PHE A 298 16.94 -1.04 4.26
CA PHE A 298 16.86 0.37 4.65
C PHE A 298 17.97 1.23 4.00
N ASP A 299 19.19 0.69 3.89
CA ASP A 299 20.31 1.38 3.27
C ASP A 299 20.19 1.56 1.74
N ARG A 300 19.13 1.04 1.11
CA ARG A 300 18.84 1.33 -0.31
C ARG A 300 18.36 2.76 -0.55
N ASN A 301 18.04 3.52 0.50
CA ASN A 301 17.57 4.90 0.43
C ASN A 301 16.36 5.09 -0.50
N LYS A 302 15.38 4.20 -0.37
CA LYS A 302 14.09 4.23 -1.06
C LYS A 302 12.96 4.07 -0.05
N PRO A 303 11.76 4.58 -0.31
CA PRO A 303 10.59 4.21 0.47
C PRO A 303 10.43 2.68 0.48
N ILE A 304 10.07 2.13 1.65
CA ILE A 304 9.73 0.71 1.82
C ILE A 304 8.24 0.66 2.10
N ASP A 305 7.53 -0.03 1.24
CA ASP A 305 6.08 -0.20 1.28
C ASP A 305 5.71 -1.64 1.65
N LEU A 306 4.87 -1.80 2.66
CA LEU A 306 4.16 -3.04 2.95
C LEU A 306 2.73 -2.86 2.46
N ASN A 307 2.52 -3.10 1.17
CA ASN A 307 1.28 -2.74 0.51
C ASN A 307 0.17 -3.80 0.62
N GLU A 308 0.52 -4.96 1.19
CA GLU A 308 -0.45 -6.01 1.46
C GLU A 308 0.01 -6.88 2.63
N THR A 309 -0.83 -7.01 3.65
CA THR A 309 -0.64 -7.96 4.75
C THR A 309 -1.98 -8.29 5.37
N GLY A 310 -2.07 -9.37 6.13
CA GLY A 310 -3.17 -9.82 6.97
C GLY A 310 -4.59 -9.59 6.41
N TYR A 311 -5.40 -10.63 6.30
CA TYR A 311 -6.80 -10.50 5.89
C TYR A 311 -7.69 -10.12 7.06
N TYR A 312 -8.44 -9.02 6.92
CA TYR A 312 -9.47 -8.61 7.86
C TYR A 312 -10.82 -8.44 7.12
N PRO A 313 -11.94 -9.02 7.55
CA PRO A 313 -12.18 -9.90 8.71
C PRO A 313 -12.20 -11.40 8.38
N LEU A 314 -11.42 -11.89 7.40
CA LEU A 314 -11.50 -13.28 6.95
C LEU A 314 -11.20 -14.29 8.05
N ASP A 315 -12.11 -15.24 8.22
CA ASP A 315 -12.08 -16.25 9.28
C ASP A 315 -11.31 -17.53 8.92
N SER A 316 -10.99 -17.76 7.64
CA SER A 316 -10.62 -19.09 7.17
C SER A 316 -9.16 -19.46 7.37
N TRP A 317 -8.27 -18.48 7.62
CA TRP A 317 -6.83 -18.71 7.69
C TRP A 317 -6.24 -18.43 9.08
N TYR A 318 -6.91 -17.62 9.89
CA TYR A 318 -6.38 -17.14 11.16
C TYR A 318 -7.43 -17.21 12.27
N GLU A 319 -7.09 -17.89 13.35
CA GLU A 319 -7.80 -17.84 14.63
C GLU A 319 -7.17 -16.73 15.50
N GLY A 320 -7.97 -15.91 16.18
CA GLY A 320 -7.47 -14.93 17.14
C GLY A 320 -8.09 -13.54 17.01
N ASP A 321 -7.44 -12.55 17.63
CA ASP A 321 -7.81 -11.14 17.57
C ASP A 321 -7.28 -10.49 16.28
N LYS A 322 -8.07 -10.57 15.22
CA LYS A 322 -7.73 -10.03 13.89
C LYS A 322 -7.40 -8.54 13.92
N VAL A 323 -8.08 -7.76 14.75
CA VAL A 323 -7.80 -6.33 14.93
C VAL A 323 -6.44 -6.13 15.56
N GLY A 324 -6.14 -6.92 16.59
CA GLY A 324 -4.83 -6.92 17.25
C GLY A 324 -3.72 -7.35 16.31
N ASP A 325 -3.94 -8.40 15.53
CA ASP A 325 -2.96 -8.95 14.59
C ASP A 325 -2.55 -7.89 13.55
N VAL A 326 -3.50 -7.24 12.89
CA VAL A 326 -3.23 -6.17 11.91
C VAL A 326 -2.59 -4.94 12.57
N ARG A 327 -3.03 -4.59 13.78
CA ARG A 327 -2.47 -3.47 14.53
C ARG A 327 -0.98 -3.65 14.80
N VAL A 328 -0.59 -4.82 15.31
CA VAL A 328 0.82 -5.04 15.65
C VAL A 328 1.72 -5.02 14.41
N GLU A 329 1.22 -5.49 13.27
CA GLU A 329 1.93 -5.42 11.99
C GLU A 329 2.16 -3.96 11.56
N ALA A 330 1.10 -3.16 11.56
CA ALA A 330 1.18 -1.75 11.18
C ALA A 330 2.16 -0.96 12.07
N TRP A 331 2.04 -1.13 13.38
CA TRP A 331 2.89 -0.42 14.32
C TRP A 331 4.35 -0.87 14.26
N GLU A 332 4.60 -2.18 14.20
CA GLU A 332 5.97 -2.68 14.10
C GLU A 332 6.63 -2.21 12.81
N PHE A 333 5.91 -2.29 11.69
CA PHE A 333 6.44 -1.87 10.40
C PHE A 333 6.74 -0.37 10.36
N MET A 334 5.78 0.47 10.74
CA MET A 334 5.94 1.93 10.69
C MET A 334 6.98 2.44 11.70
N VAL A 335 7.00 1.92 12.94
CA VAL A 335 8.03 2.26 13.94
C VAL A 335 9.38 1.61 13.61
N GLY A 336 9.41 0.64 12.72
CA GLY A 336 10.64 0.08 12.15
C GLY A 336 11.29 0.90 11.06
N GLY A 337 10.63 1.96 10.56
CA GLY A 337 11.12 2.80 9.47
C GLY A 337 10.42 2.57 8.13
N GLY A 338 9.27 1.88 8.12
CA GLY A 338 8.42 1.72 6.94
C GLY A 338 7.84 3.06 6.47
N SER A 339 7.57 3.16 5.18
CA SER A 339 7.11 4.38 4.52
C SER A 339 5.63 4.35 4.18
N SER A 340 5.11 3.16 3.84
CA SER A 340 3.70 2.92 3.54
C SER A 340 3.24 1.59 4.11
N PHE A 341 1.99 1.57 4.59
CA PHE A 341 1.36 0.37 5.12
C PHE A 341 -0.07 0.23 4.62
N ASN A 342 -0.41 -0.96 4.16
CA ASN A 342 -1.77 -1.39 3.86
C ASN A 342 -1.99 -2.84 4.33
N ASN A 343 -3.21 -3.14 4.78
CA ASN A 343 -3.67 -4.50 4.97
C ASN A 343 -4.93 -4.78 4.15
N LEU A 344 -5.15 -6.05 3.85
CA LEU A 344 -6.34 -6.51 3.16
C LEU A 344 -7.57 -6.37 4.09
N ASN A 345 -8.45 -5.43 3.76
CA ASN A 345 -9.68 -5.16 4.52
C ASN A 345 -10.91 -5.40 3.65
N GLY A 346 -11.47 -6.59 3.76
CA GLY A 346 -12.65 -7.00 3.00
C GLY A 346 -13.99 -6.49 3.56
N VAL A 347 -13.98 -5.57 4.52
CA VAL A 347 -15.24 -4.96 5.03
C VAL A 347 -15.84 -4.01 4.00
N PHE A 348 -15.01 -3.23 3.34
CA PHE A 348 -15.49 -2.37 2.28
C PHE A 348 -15.88 -3.22 1.06
N SER A 349 -17.11 -3.13 0.64
CA SER A 349 -17.66 -3.96 -0.46
C SER A 349 -18.66 -3.16 -1.28
N VAL A 350 -19.22 -3.76 -2.30
CA VAL A 350 -20.32 -3.14 -3.06
C VAL A 350 -21.54 -2.91 -2.17
N SER A 351 -21.83 -3.83 -1.25
CA SER A 351 -22.96 -3.73 -0.32
C SER A 351 -22.68 -2.80 0.89
N ASP A 352 -21.42 -2.61 1.25
CA ASP A 352 -20.98 -1.66 2.30
C ASP A 352 -19.75 -0.86 1.85
N PRO A 353 -19.92 0.05 0.89
CA PRO A 353 -18.78 0.80 0.35
C PRO A 353 -18.16 1.77 1.35
N ALA A 354 -18.89 2.19 2.37
CA ALA A 354 -18.39 3.02 3.47
C ALA A 354 -17.73 2.21 4.60
N GLY A 355 -17.75 0.88 4.54
CA GLY A 355 -17.16 0.02 5.57
C GLY A 355 -17.76 0.25 6.96
N THR A 356 -19.10 0.36 7.03
CA THR A 356 -19.81 0.77 8.26
C THR A 356 -19.94 -0.34 9.31
N ALA A 357 -19.60 -1.58 8.95
CA ALA A 357 -19.64 -2.70 9.89
C ALA A 357 -18.91 -2.35 11.21
N PRO A 358 -19.54 -2.54 12.38
CA PRO A 358 -18.99 -2.12 13.68
C PRO A 358 -17.58 -2.64 13.95
N ALA A 359 -17.25 -3.84 13.44
CA ALA A 359 -15.95 -4.47 13.57
C ALA A 359 -14.84 -3.73 12.81
N ASN A 360 -15.16 -2.94 11.80
CA ASN A 360 -14.16 -2.18 11.02
C ASN A 360 -13.60 -0.98 11.78
N LYS A 361 -14.39 -0.35 12.62
CA LYS A 361 -14.00 0.86 13.35
C LYS A 361 -12.73 0.73 14.20
N PRO A 362 -12.50 -0.37 14.96
CA PRO A 362 -11.25 -0.55 15.70
C PRO A 362 -10.01 -0.63 14.80
N VAL A 363 -10.10 -1.28 13.64
CA VAL A 363 -8.99 -1.37 12.68
C VAL A 363 -8.65 0.02 12.14
N LEU A 364 -9.64 0.76 11.65
CA LEU A 364 -9.42 2.10 11.10
C LEU A 364 -8.87 3.07 12.16
N LYS A 365 -9.35 2.99 13.41
CA LYS A 365 -8.79 3.78 14.52
C LYS A 365 -7.33 3.45 14.83
N SER A 366 -6.97 2.17 14.77
CA SER A 366 -5.60 1.75 14.98
C SER A 366 -4.67 2.27 13.87
N MET A 367 -5.12 2.26 12.60
CA MET A 367 -4.37 2.86 11.49
C MET A 367 -4.23 4.38 11.66
N GLN A 368 -5.29 5.05 12.06
CA GLN A 368 -5.22 6.47 12.42
C GLN A 368 -4.18 6.71 13.53
N ALA A 369 -4.19 5.87 14.58
CA ALA A 369 -3.30 6.01 15.73
C ALA A 369 -1.82 5.89 15.34
N VAL A 370 -1.43 4.86 14.56
CA VAL A 370 -0.04 4.69 14.12
C VAL A 370 0.40 5.83 13.22
N LYS A 371 -0.46 6.27 12.29
CA LYS A 371 -0.15 7.41 11.42
C LYS A 371 0.11 8.68 12.22
N GLN A 372 -0.80 9.04 13.11
CA GLN A 372 -0.66 10.22 13.99
C GLN A 372 0.56 10.12 14.91
N PHE A 373 0.86 8.93 15.40
CA PHE A 373 2.04 8.70 16.24
C PHE A 373 3.33 9.00 15.47
N ILE A 374 3.46 8.45 14.27
CA ILE A 374 4.64 8.62 13.41
C ILE A 374 4.76 10.07 12.91
N GLU A 375 3.68 10.69 12.47
CA GLU A 375 3.66 12.10 12.04
C GLU A 375 3.95 13.08 13.18
N GLY A 376 3.90 12.63 14.42
CA GLY A 376 4.29 13.40 15.60
C GLY A 376 5.79 13.65 15.75
N PHE A 377 6.64 13.10 14.87
CA PHE A 377 8.10 13.25 14.87
C PHE A 377 8.61 14.06 13.67
N ASP A 378 9.84 14.57 13.77
CA ASP A 378 10.60 15.06 12.61
C ASP A 378 11.18 13.83 11.87
N LEU A 379 10.34 13.22 11.02
CA LEU A 379 10.64 11.95 10.34
C LEU A 379 11.92 12.01 9.51
N LEU A 380 12.22 13.15 8.92
CA LEU A 380 13.39 13.29 8.03
C LEU A 380 14.71 13.05 8.77
N LYS A 381 14.71 13.20 10.09
CA LYS A 381 15.88 13.00 10.94
C LYS A 381 15.87 11.66 11.69
N MET A 382 14.79 10.88 11.55
CA MET A 382 14.65 9.59 12.22
C MET A 382 15.26 8.46 11.40
N ARG A 383 15.88 7.51 12.10
CA ARG A 383 16.42 6.27 11.52
C ARG A 383 16.12 5.08 12.41
N PRO A 384 16.02 3.86 11.88
CA PRO A 384 15.92 2.65 12.70
C PRO A 384 17.02 2.59 13.76
N ASP A 385 16.63 2.53 15.02
CA ASP A 385 17.54 2.49 16.16
C ASP A 385 16.87 1.79 17.35
N ARG A 386 17.41 0.67 17.76
CA ARG A 386 17.00 -0.05 18.99
C ARG A 386 18.02 0.09 20.10
N SER A 387 19.16 0.73 19.84
CA SER A 387 20.33 0.75 20.75
C SER A 387 20.08 1.53 22.03
N PHE A 388 19.06 2.39 22.08
CA PHE A 388 18.69 3.10 23.31
C PHE A 388 17.93 2.21 24.32
N VAL A 389 17.41 1.06 23.90
CA VAL A 389 16.84 0.02 24.77
C VAL A 389 17.93 -0.99 25.07
N VAL A 390 18.52 -0.88 26.26
CA VAL A 390 19.71 -1.70 26.65
C VAL A 390 19.36 -2.90 27.52
N GLY A 391 18.10 -3.05 27.91
CA GLY A 391 17.65 -4.21 28.69
C GLY A 391 16.18 -4.12 29.10
N GLY A 392 15.71 -5.19 29.74
CA GLY A 392 14.35 -5.26 30.29
C GLY A 392 13.26 -5.68 29.30
N MET A 393 13.58 -5.80 28.01
CA MET A 393 12.64 -6.38 27.06
C MET A 393 12.56 -7.90 27.27
N PRO A 394 11.39 -8.47 27.56
CA PRO A 394 11.27 -9.91 27.81
C PRO A 394 11.64 -10.75 26.57
N LYS A 395 12.12 -11.95 26.80
CA LYS A 395 12.42 -12.87 25.70
C LYS A 395 11.14 -13.21 24.93
N GLY A 396 11.20 -13.08 23.61
CA GLY A 396 10.07 -13.39 22.72
C GLY A 396 9.09 -12.24 22.51
N VAL A 397 9.35 -11.08 23.10
CA VAL A 397 8.64 -9.84 22.78
C VAL A 397 9.26 -9.20 21.54
N PHE A 398 8.43 -8.83 20.61
CA PHE A 398 8.85 -8.08 19.41
C PHE A 398 8.91 -6.60 19.72
N TYR A 399 9.92 -5.90 19.19
CA TYR A 399 10.01 -4.46 19.36
C TYR A 399 10.80 -3.80 18.25
N ARG A 400 10.43 -2.57 17.95
CA ARG A 400 11.08 -1.66 16.99
C ARG A 400 11.29 -0.30 17.60
N GLY A 401 12.26 0.42 17.05
CA GLY A 401 12.48 1.81 17.41
C GLY A 401 13.12 2.57 16.26
N ILE A 402 12.79 3.86 16.20
CA ILE A 402 13.45 4.84 15.37
C ILE A 402 13.90 6.01 16.24
N SER A 403 15.00 6.67 15.89
CA SER A 403 15.49 7.82 16.65
C SER A 403 16.18 8.87 15.79
N GLN A 404 16.13 10.11 16.25
CA GLN A 404 17.13 11.14 16.08
C GLN A 404 17.86 11.25 17.42
N ARG A 405 19.00 10.58 17.52
CA ARG A 405 19.70 10.37 18.80
C ARG A 405 19.99 11.70 19.50
N GLY A 406 19.58 11.78 20.75
CA GLY A 406 19.69 13.01 21.57
C GLY A 406 18.46 13.91 21.53
N GLU A 407 17.57 13.75 20.53
CA GLU A 407 16.45 14.65 20.29
C GLU A 407 15.10 13.96 20.45
N GLN A 408 14.88 12.85 19.71
CA GLN A 408 13.59 12.18 19.71
C GLN A 408 13.71 10.68 19.45
N TYR A 409 12.82 9.89 20.08
CA TYR A 409 12.82 8.45 19.98
C TYR A 409 11.38 7.94 19.96
N ALA A 410 11.11 6.99 19.08
CA ALA A 410 9.90 6.15 19.10
C ALA A 410 10.29 4.73 19.47
N LEU A 411 9.53 4.11 20.35
CA LEU A 411 9.62 2.69 20.70
C LEU A 411 8.24 2.08 20.58
N TYR A 412 8.17 0.91 20.00
CA TYR A 412 6.97 0.08 19.99
C TYR A 412 7.35 -1.35 20.34
N HIS A 413 6.53 -2.03 21.15
CA HIS A 413 6.69 -3.45 21.45
C HIS A 413 5.36 -4.15 21.60
N HIS A 414 5.36 -5.46 21.32
CA HIS A 414 4.14 -6.27 21.41
C HIS A 414 4.42 -7.73 21.76
N HIS A 415 3.41 -8.36 22.39
CA HIS A 415 3.36 -9.76 22.72
C HIS A 415 2.56 -10.51 21.66
N SER A 416 3.27 -11.23 20.80
CA SER A 416 2.67 -11.99 19.70
C SER A 416 3.48 -13.24 19.41
N ARG A 417 2.93 -14.10 18.57
CA ARG A 417 3.64 -15.22 17.94
C ARG A 417 3.68 -14.98 16.45
N LEU A 418 4.85 -15.11 15.87
CA LEU A 418 5.01 -15.10 14.43
C LEU A 418 4.53 -16.43 13.85
N LYS A 419 3.59 -16.38 12.93
CA LYS A 419 3.16 -17.49 12.10
C LYS A 419 3.56 -17.21 10.64
N PRO A 420 3.56 -18.20 9.76
CA PRO A 420 3.73 -17.90 8.34
C PRO A 420 2.78 -16.76 7.91
N TYR A 421 3.36 -15.74 7.29
CA TYR A 421 2.73 -14.52 6.76
C TYR A 421 2.29 -13.46 7.79
N VAL A 422 1.88 -13.82 9.01
CA VAL A 422 1.23 -12.90 9.95
C VAL A 422 1.66 -13.11 11.39
N TYR A 423 1.37 -12.11 12.23
CA TYR A 423 1.38 -12.27 13.68
C TYR A 423 0.05 -12.83 14.18
N THR A 424 0.11 -13.46 15.36
CA THR A 424 -1.04 -13.74 16.20
C THR A 424 -0.74 -13.15 17.58
N VAL A 425 -1.54 -12.17 18.00
CA VAL A 425 -1.36 -11.54 19.30
C VAL A 425 -1.60 -12.50 20.45
N THR A 426 -0.91 -12.27 21.55
CA THR A 426 -1.03 -13.07 22.78
C THR A 426 -1.51 -12.14 23.89
N PRO A 427 -2.83 -11.96 24.07
CA PRO A 427 -3.37 -11.09 25.11
C PRO A 427 -3.00 -11.58 26.52
N GLY A 428 -2.65 -10.64 27.40
CA GLY A 428 -2.26 -10.93 28.79
C GLY A 428 -2.39 -9.70 29.69
N LYS A 429 -1.67 -9.75 30.80
CA LYS A 429 -1.45 -8.60 31.69
C LYS A 429 0.05 -8.42 31.80
N TYR A 430 0.56 -7.51 30.99
CA TYR A 430 2.00 -7.29 30.87
C TYR A 430 2.41 -5.99 31.56
N GLU A 431 3.58 -6.00 32.15
CA GLU A 431 4.23 -4.85 32.77
C GLU A 431 5.74 -5.10 32.73
N GLU A 432 6.51 -4.29 32.03
CA GLU A 432 7.94 -4.45 31.82
C GLU A 432 8.75 -3.37 32.53
N ARG A 433 9.98 -3.71 32.93
CA ARG A 433 10.98 -2.77 33.44
C ARG A 433 12.05 -2.54 32.37
N LEU A 434 11.81 -1.57 31.50
CA LEU A 434 12.71 -1.29 30.40
C LEU A 434 13.91 -0.46 30.87
N SER A 435 15.11 -0.87 30.48
CA SER A 435 16.33 -0.09 30.70
C SER A 435 16.67 0.69 29.44
N LEU A 436 16.62 2.02 29.54
CA LEU A 436 16.91 2.95 28.46
C LEU A 436 18.25 3.65 28.74
N ASN A 437 19.05 3.86 27.70
CA ASN A 437 20.28 4.67 27.76
C ASN A 437 20.20 5.82 26.76
N LEU A 438 19.89 7.01 27.26
CA LEU A 438 19.72 8.21 26.46
C LEU A 438 20.95 9.14 26.67
N PRO A 439 21.35 9.94 25.66
CA PRO A 439 22.36 10.96 25.84
C PRO A 439 22.04 11.92 27.02
N ALA A 440 23.05 12.69 27.46
CA ALA A 440 22.84 13.69 28.51
C ALA A 440 21.76 14.68 28.08
N GLY A 441 20.86 15.01 29.00
CA GLY A 441 19.71 15.89 28.77
C GLY A 441 18.52 15.51 29.63
N THR A 442 17.41 16.16 29.41
CA THR A 442 16.12 15.85 30.04
C THR A 442 15.09 15.59 28.96
N TYR A 443 14.32 14.55 29.11
CA TYR A 443 13.38 14.11 28.08
C TYR A 443 11.99 13.99 28.66
N ARG A 444 10.98 14.45 27.91
CA ARG A 444 9.58 14.08 28.11
C ARG A 444 9.32 12.75 27.45
N ALA A 445 8.70 11.83 28.16
CA ALA A 445 8.25 10.55 27.64
C ALA A 445 6.74 10.39 27.82
N ASP A 446 6.06 9.92 26.78
CA ASP A 446 4.63 9.61 26.78
C ASP A 446 4.46 8.12 26.45
N TRP A 447 3.73 7.39 27.29
CA TRP A 447 3.18 6.08 26.95
C TRP A 447 1.91 6.26 26.12
N VAL A 448 1.79 5.52 25.04
CA VAL A 448 0.69 5.64 24.08
C VAL A 448 0.03 4.27 23.86
N ASP A 449 -1.29 4.23 23.93
CA ASP A 449 -2.10 3.07 23.55
C ASP A 449 -2.15 2.92 22.03
N PRO A 450 -1.61 1.86 21.44
CA PRO A 450 -1.60 1.68 19.99
C PRO A 450 -2.98 1.49 19.35
N SER A 451 -3.98 1.06 20.13
CA SER A 451 -5.33 0.83 19.61
C SER A 451 -6.10 2.14 19.38
N THR A 452 -5.74 3.20 20.11
CA THR A 452 -6.50 4.47 20.13
C THR A 452 -5.66 5.71 19.90
N GLY A 453 -4.33 5.63 20.06
CA GLY A 453 -3.43 6.79 20.05
C GLY A 453 -3.47 7.63 21.33
N VAL A 454 -4.23 7.21 22.34
CA VAL A 454 -4.37 7.95 23.61
C VAL A 454 -3.09 7.87 24.43
N VAL A 455 -2.67 9.00 25.00
CA VAL A 455 -1.57 9.06 25.97
C VAL A 455 -2.02 8.50 27.31
N LEU A 456 -1.44 7.38 27.72
CA LEU A 456 -1.73 6.68 28.98
C LEU A 456 -1.02 7.31 30.19
N GLY A 457 0.10 7.96 29.94
CA GLY A 457 0.88 8.63 31.00
C GLY A 457 2.04 9.43 30.40
N THR A 458 2.39 10.52 31.08
CA THR A 458 3.52 11.38 30.72
C THR A 458 4.46 11.48 31.92
N PHE A 459 5.76 11.42 31.68
CA PHE A 459 6.79 11.55 32.69
C PHE A 459 8.08 12.12 32.10
N THR A 460 9.02 12.45 33.00
CA THR A 460 10.33 12.98 32.60
C THR A 460 11.42 11.95 32.85
N ILE A 461 12.33 11.79 31.87
CA ILE A 461 13.48 10.90 31.96
C ILE A 461 14.76 11.74 31.89
N PRO A 462 15.62 11.75 32.91
CA PRO A 462 16.97 12.28 32.79
C PRO A 462 17.80 11.38 31.88
N GLY A 463 18.75 11.95 31.14
CA GLY A 463 19.73 11.18 30.36
C GLY A 463 20.55 10.20 31.19
N GLY A 464 21.32 9.35 30.51
CA GLY A 464 22.05 8.22 31.06
C GLY A 464 21.20 6.97 31.15
N LEU A 465 21.71 5.94 31.84
CA LEU A 465 21.01 4.68 32.05
C LEU A 465 19.84 4.87 33.04
N ARG A 466 18.63 4.55 32.62
CA ARG A 466 17.42 4.65 33.43
C ARG A 466 16.52 3.44 33.23
N THR A 467 15.90 3.00 34.32
CA THR A 467 14.83 2.00 34.25
C THR A 467 13.48 2.69 34.35
N VAL A 468 12.61 2.39 33.40
CA VAL A 468 11.21 2.87 33.34
C VAL A 468 10.27 1.69 33.41
N LEU A 469 9.16 1.86 34.15
CA LEU A 469 8.11 0.85 34.26
C LEU A 469 7.04 1.17 33.22
N THR A 470 6.62 0.18 32.45
CA THR A 470 5.48 0.34 31.54
C THR A 470 4.16 0.41 32.36
N PRO A 471 3.14 1.11 31.89
CA PRO A 471 1.79 0.86 32.37
C PRO A 471 1.37 -0.56 32.04
N GLN A 472 0.42 -1.12 32.81
CA GLN A 472 -0.16 -2.42 32.49
C GLN A 472 -0.85 -2.36 31.13
N HIS A 473 -0.56 -3.31 30.27
CA HIS A 473 -1.14 -3.42 28.92
C HIS A 473 -1.49 -4.87 28.58
N ALA A 474 -2.36 -5.04 27.55
CA ALA A 474 -2.89 -6.34 27.18
C ALA A 474 -2.09 -7.06 26.09
N VAL A 475 -1.56 -6.34 25.13
CA VAL A 475 -0.85 -6.88 23.96
C VAL A 475 0.38 -6.05 23.65
N ASP A 476 0.21 -4.75 23.46
CA ASP A 476 1.20 -3.87 22.86
C ASP A 476 1.19 -2.48 23.50
N LEU A 477 2.31 -1.79 23.34
CA LEU A 477 2.50 -0.45 23.89
C LEU A 477 3.50 0.34 23.04
N ALA A 478 3.26 1.64 22.89
CA ALA A 478 4.18 2.56 22.26
C ALA A 478 4.71 3.61 23.24
N MET A 479 5.92 4.10 22.99
CA MET A 479 6.53 5.18 23.74
C MET A 479 7.07 6.25 22.79
N ARG A 480 6.73 7.50 23.05
CA ARG A 480 7.31 8.66 22.41
C ARG A 480 8.20 9.40 23.40
N ILE A 481 9.46 9.67 23.03
CA ILE A 481 10.42 10.41 23.85
C ILE A 481 10.89 11.63 23.06
N LYS A 482 10.89 12.80 23.68
CA LYS A 482 11.40 14.05 23.10
C LYS A 482 12.28 14.80 24.09
N HIS A 483 13.42 15.30 23.63
CA HIS A 483 14.30 16.17 24.41
C HIS A 483 13.54 17.44 24.82
N LEU A 484 13.71 17.84 26.06
CA LEU A 484 13.24 19.13 26.57
C LEU A 484 14.35 20.16 26.37
N PRO A 485 14.03 21.39 25.94
CA PRO A 485 15.01 22.47 25.73
C PRO A 485 15.81 22.80 26.98
#